data_7051144a70b04ec77fe6f3157ac1fa2d
#
_entry.id   7051144a70b04ec77fe6f3157ac1fa2d
#
_cell.length_a   1.000
_cell.length_b   1.000
_cell.length_c   1.000
_cell.angle_alpha   90.00
_cell.angle_beta   90.00
_cell.angle_gamma   90.00
#
_symmetry.space_group_name_H-M   'P 1'
#
loop_
_entity.id
_entity.type
_entity.pdbx_description
1 polymer ?
#
loop_
_entity_poly.entity_id
_entity_poly.type
_entity_poly.pdbx_seq_one_letter_code
_entity_poly.pdbx_strand_id
1 'polypeptide(L)'
;MPFAAIDNWLSPPPRPAKVSWLGQWVYAHRGLHSAGLPENSPAAFAAAIKRGMGIECDIQRSRDGHAMVFHDAKLDRLTAEHGQVADRTADELGRITLAGGIDTI
;
A
#
# COMPACT_ATOMS: atom_id res chain seq x y z
N MET A 1 -6.95 1.58 30.65
CA MET A 1 -5.84 1.14 29.79
C MET A 1 -4.80 2.24 29.63
N PRO A 2 -3.70 2.18 30.37
CA PRO A 2 -2.72 3.27 30.39
C PRO A 2 -2.08 3.53 29.01
N PHE A 3 -1.81 2.50 28.24
CA PHE A 3 -1.20 2.66 26.91
C PHE A 3 -2.12 3.36 25.92
N ALA A 4 -3.41 3.00 25.88
CA ALA A 4 -4.37 3.64 24.98
C ALA A 4 -4.58 5.12 25.33
N ALA A 5 -4.55 5.48 26.63
CA ALA A 5 -4.66 6.85 27.06
C ALA A 5 -3.43 7.68 26.67
N ILE A 6 -2.22 7.10 26.76
CA ILE A 6 -0.97 7.76 26.36
C ILE A 6 -0.95 7.94 24.83
N ASP A 7 -1.34 6.91 24.08
CA ASP A 7 -1.39 6.99 22.62
C ASP A 7 -2.36 8.07 22.16
N ASN A 8 -3.55 8.15 22.76
CA ASN A 8 -4.52 9.19 22.44
C ASN A 8 -4.04 10.60 22.77
N TRP A 9 -3.18 10.74 23.80
CA TRP A 9 -2.60 12.03 24.18
C TRP A 9 -1.49 12.45 23.22
N LEU A 10 -0.61 11.52 22.79
CA LEU A 10 0.51 11.77 21.88
C LEU A 10 0.07 11.83 20.42
N SER A 11 -0.94 11.05 20.06
CA SER A 11 -1.51 10.96 18.71
C SER A 11 -3.03 10.96 18.82
N PRO A 12 -3.65 12.12 19.06
CA PRO A 12 -5.11 12.18 19.20
C PRO A 12 -5.80 11.77 17.89
N PRO A 13 -6.95 11.10 17.97
CA PRO A 13 -7.71 10.75 16.78
C PRO A 13 -8.14 12.01 16.02
N PRO A 14 -8.26 11.95 14.69
CA PRO A 14 -8.77 13.08 13.91
C PRO A 14 -10.19 13.43 14.30
N ARG A 15 -10.57 14.70 14.10
CA ARG A 15 -11.94 15.14 14.35
C ARG A 15 -12.90 14.38 13.44
N PRO A 16 -14.03 13.85 13.96
CA PRO A 16 -15.00 13.11 13.14
C PRO A 16 -15.46 13.86 11.90
N ALA A 17 -15.68 15.17 11.99
CA ALA A 17 -16.07 15.99 10.84
C ALA A 17 -15.06 15.99 9.69
N LYS A 18 -13.77 15.76 9.97
CA LYS A 18 -12.71 15.72 8.95
C LYS A 18 -12.59 14.36 8.26
N VAL A 19 -13.05 13.30 8.89
CA VAL A 19 -12.82 11.92 8.41
C VAL A 19 -14.09 11.12 8.19
N SER A 20 -15.26 11.65 8.55
CA SER A 20 -16.55 10.94 8.40
C SER A 20 -16.85 10.54 6.96
N TRP A 21 -16.34 11.28 5.99
CA TRP A 21 -16.47 10.95 4.56
C TRP A 21 -15.86 9.61 4.20
N LEU A 22 -14.86 9.15 4.96
CA LEU A 22 -14.23 7.85 4.75
C LEU A 22 -15.22 6.69 4.90
N GLY A 23 -16.21 6.83 5.77
CA GLY A 23 -17.24 5.81 5.99
C GLY A 23 -18.25 5.66 4.85
N GLN A 24 -18.20 6.54 3.85
CA GLN A 24 -19.12 6.50 2.70
C GLN A 24 -18.68 5.54 1.61
N TRP A 25 -17.45 5.00 1.70
CA TRP A 25 -16.83 4.21 0.65
C TRP A 25 -16.61 2.77 1.08
N VAL A 26 -16.71 1.86 0.12
CA VAL A 26 -16.16 0.52 0.23
C VAL A 26 -14.74 0.56 -0.29
N TYR A 27 -13.80 0.03 0.46
CA TYR A 27 -12.37 0.08 0.13
C TYR A 27 -11.88 -1.25 -0.40
N ALA A 28 -11.14 -1.20 -1.50
CA ALA A 28 -10.39 -2.33 -2.02
C ALA A 28 -9.05 -2.43 -1.26
N HIS A 29 -8.88 -3.45 -0.44
CA HIS A 29 -7.66 -3.74 0.29
C HIS A 29 -6.51 -4.06 -0.67
N ARG A 30 -5.52 -3.19 -0.72
CA ARG A 30 -4.39 -3.23 -1.67
C ARG A 30 -4.83 -3.13 -3.14
N GLY A 31 -5.91 -2.37 -3.40
CA GLY A 31 -6.58 -2.34 -4.68
C GLY A 31 -7.52 -3.54 -4.90
N LEU A 32 -8.25 -3.54 -6.00
CA LEU A 32 -9.11 -4.67 -6.36
C LEU A 32 -8.27 -5.74 -7.07
N HIS A 33 -7.40 -6.37 -6.29
CA HIS A 33 -6.47 -7.38 -6.81
C HIS A 33 -7.13 -8.75 -6.98
N SER A 34 -6.61 -9.50 -7.93
CA SER A 34 -7.03 -10.86 -8.25
C SER A 34 -5.93 -11.56 -9.03
N ALA A 35 -6.18 -12.77 -9.52
CA ALA A 35 -5.27 -13.41 -10.46
C ALA A 35 -5.08 -12.52 -11.71
N GLY A 36 -3.84 -12.18 -12.03
CA GLY A 36 -3.51 -11.28 -13.14
C GLY A 36 -3.56 -9.78 -12.81
N LEU A 37 -4.03 -9.42 -11.61
CA LEU A 37 -4.03 -8.05 -11.10
C LEU A 37 -3.33 -8.05 -9.73
N PRO A 38 -2.00 -7.91 -9.67
CA PRO A 38 -1.25 -7.98 -8.42
C PRO A 38 -1.71 -6.94 -7.39
N GLU A 39 -1.66 -7.30 -6.11
CA GLU A 39 -1.93 -6.36 -5.03
C GLU A 39 -1.00 -5.14 -5.10
N ASN A 40 -1.49 -3.98 -4.66
CA ASN A 40 -0.73 -2.74 -4.67
C ASN A 40 -0.18 -2.34 -6.05
N SER A 41 -0.84 -2.76 -7.12
CA SER A 41 -0.44 -2.42 -8.50
C SER A 41 -1.34 -1.34 -9.10
N PRO A 42 -0.84 -0.56 -10.05
CA PRO A 42 -1.67 0.37 -10.81
C PRO A 42 -2.91 -0.28 -11.43
N ALA A 43 -2.78 -1.50 -11.96
CA ALA A 43 -3.91 -2.23 -12.55
C ALA A 43 -4.99 -2.56 -11.49
N ALA A 44 -4.58 -2.99 -10.28
CA ALA A 44 -5.51 -3.25 -9.18
C ALA A 44 -6.20 -1.96 -8.72
N PHE A 45 -5.50 -0.84 -8.71
CA PHE A 45 -6.06 0.46 -8.37
C PHE A 45 -7.05 0.94 -9.43
N ALA A 46 -6.71 0.80 -10.70
CA ALA A 46 -7.62 1.13 -11.80
C ALA A 46 -8.91 0.30 -11.74
N ALA A 47 -8.81 -0.98 -11.42
CA ALA A 47 -9.98 -1.86 -11.26
C ALA A 47 -10.89 -1.40 -10.10
N ALA A 48 -10.30 -0.96 -8.98
CA ALA A 48 -11.07 -0.40 -7.86
C ALA A 48 -11.79 0.89 -8.26
N ILE A 49 -11.10 1.80 -8.93
CA ILE A 49 -11.67 3.07 -9.40
C ILE A 49 -12.85 2.81 -10.35
N LYS A 50 -12.70 1.89 -11.28
CA LYS A 50 -13.74 1.52 -12.23
C LYS A 50 -15.03 1.05 -11.55
N ARG A 51 -14.91 0.45 -10.36
CA ARG A 51 -16.06 0.00 -9.55
C ARG A 51 -16.55 1.04 -8.55
N GLY A 52 -16.00 2.24 -8.56
CA GLY A 52 -16.37 3.29 -7.61
C GLY A 52 -15.94 2.99 -6.17
N MET A 53 -14.90 2.18 -5.99
CA MET A 53 -14.37 1.83 -4.68
C MET A 53 -13.26 2.80 -4.25
N GLY A 54 -13.12 3.00 -2.95
CA GLY A 54 -11.91 3.57 -2.39
C GLY A 54 -10.75 2.57 -2.47
N ILE A 55 -9.54 3.05 -2.26
CA ILE A 55 -8.34 2.21 -2.29
C ILE A 55 -7.65 2.31 -0.95
N GLU A 56 -7.30 1.16 -0.38
CA GLU A 56 -6.33 1.06 0.69
C GLU A 56 -5.04 0.52 0.09
N CYS A 57 -3.93 1.15 0.39
CA CYS A 57 -2.61 0.73 -0.09
C CYS A 57 -1.55 0.82 1.01
N ASP A 58 -0.44 0.14 0.80
CA ASP A 58 0.67 0.09 1.75
C ASP A 58 1.85 0.90 1.22
N ILE A 59 2.39 1.76 2.05
CA ILE A 59 3.54 2.59 1.72
C ILE A 59 4.71 2.23 2.63
N GLN A 60 5.88 2.06 2.04
CA GLN A 60 7.12 1.92 2.79
C GLN A 60 8.26 2.68 2.11
N ARG A 61 9.37 2.79 2.81
CA ARG A 61 10.49 3.63 2.39
C ARG A 61 11.54 2.82 1.65
N SER A 62 11.98 3.31 0.49
CA SER A 62 13.16 2.81 -0.19
C SER A 62 14.45 3.19 0.56
N ARG A 63 15.59 2.61 0.18
CA ARG A 63 16.88 2.93 0.77
C ARG A 63 17.21 4.42 0.66
N ASP A 64 16.86 5.04 -0.44
CA ASP A 64 17.12 6.47 -0.71
C ASP A 64 15.97 7.39 -0.30
N GLY A 65 15.02 6.89 0.49
CA GLY A 65 14.02 7.72 1.17
C GLY A 65 12.76 8.05 0.39
N HIS A 66 12.48 7.35 -0.70
CA HIS A 66 11.23 7.53 -1.46
C HIS A 66 10.12 6.63 -0.94
N ALA A 67 8.88 7.12 -1.05
CA ALA A 67 7.68 6.33 -0.76
C ALA A 67 7.44 5.31 -1.88
N MET A 68 7.37 4.04 -1.51
CA MET A 68 7.11 2.93 -2.43
C MET A 68 5.83 2.23 -2.02
N VAL A 69 5.01 1.86 -2.99
CA VAL A 69 3.75 1.15 -2.75
C VAL A 69 4.02 -0.35 -2.77
N PHE A 70 4.16 -0.94 -1.59
CA PHE A 70 4.46 -2.37 -1.43
C PHE A 70 4.19 -2.80 0.01
N HIS A 71 3.59 -3.96 0.23
CA HIS A 71 3.19 -4.39 1.58
C HIS A 71 4.32 -5.03 2.37
N ASP A 72 4.97 -6.05 1.80
CA ASP A 72 5.93 -6.87 2.54
C ASP A 72 7.26 -6.14 2.74
N ALA A 73 7.95 -6.42 3.83
CA ALA A 73 9.32 -5.96 4.01
C ALA A 73 10.27 -6.60 3.00
N LYS A 74 9.96 -7.81 2.54
CA LYS A 74 10.76 -8.57 1.57
C LYS A 74 10.07 -8.65 0.21
N LEU A 75 10.89 -8.71 -0.83
CA LEU A 75 10.43 -8.81 -2.23
C LEU A 75 9.92 -10.20 -2.62
N ASP A 76 10.26 -11.22 -1.84
CA ASP A 76 10.21 -12.64 -2.21
C ASP A 76 8.82 -13.15 -2.60
N ARG A 77 7.75 -12.75 -1.88
CA ARG A 77 6.40 -13.28 -2.12
C ARG A 77 5.78 -12.76 -3.42
N LEU A 78 6.04 -11.52 -3.77
CA LEU A 78 5.33 -10.81 -4.84
C LEU A 78 6.18 -10.52 -6.06
N THR A 79 7.44 -10.89 -6.07
CA THR A 79 8.37 -10.66 -7.18
C THR A 79 9.29 -11.87 -7.40
N ALA A 80 10.02 -11.86 -8.50
CA ALA A 80 11.09 -12.84 -8.73
C ALA A 80 12.38 -12.49 -7.99
N GLU A 81 12.42 -11.32 -7.33
CA GLU A 81 13.58 -10.84 -6.58
C GLU A 81 13.50 -11.24 -5.10
N HIS A 82 14.62 -11.15 -4.43
CA HIS A 82 14.77 -11.54 -3.03
C HIS A 82 15.35 -10.40 -2.20
N GLY A 83 15.09 -10.44 -0.89
CA GLY A 83 15.67 -9.51 0.08
C GLY A 83 14.74 -8.36 0.44
N GLN A 84 15.30 -7.39 1.16
CA GLN A 84 14.55 -6.30 1.76
C GLN A 84 14.25 -5.18 0.75
N VAL A 85 13.04 -4.69 0.74
CA VAL A 85 12.67 -3.46 0.00
C VAL A 85 13.54 -2.29 0.45
N ALA A 86 13.78 -2.16 1.75
CA ALA A 86 14.56 -1.06 2.32
C ALA A 86 16.04 -1.05 1.91
N ASP A 87 16.55 -2.13 1.34
CA ASP A 87 17.94 -2.23 0.87
C ASP A 87 18.12 -1.76 -0.59
N ARG A 88 17.04 -1.41 -1.27
CA ARG A 88 17.06 -0.99 -2.67
C ARG A 88 16.61 0.45 -2.85
N THR A 89 17.15 1.11 -3.87
CA THR A 89 16.72 2.47 -4.24
C THR A 89 15.35 2.44 -4.92
N ALA A 90 14.68 3.59 -4.94
CA ALA A 90 13.41 3.73 -5.65
C ALA A 90 13.53 3.37 -7.13
N ASP A 91 14.63 3.76 -7.78
CA ASP A 91 14.90 3.44 -9.18
C ASP A 91 15.05 1.93 -9.41
N GLU A 92 15.78 1.24 -8.54
CA GLU A 92 15.90 -0.22 -8.58
C GLU A 92 14.55 -0.91 -8.39
N LEU A 93 13.76 -0.48 -7.38
CA LEU A 93 12.45 -1.03 -7.09
C LEU A 93 11.46 -0.82 -8.24
N GLY A 94 11.47 0.36 -8.85
CA GLY A 94 10.60 0.70 -9.97
C GLY A 94 10.85 -0.12 -11.24
N ARG A 95 11.90 -0.92 -11.29
CA ARG A 95 12.20 -1.86 -12.38
C ARG A 95 11.80 -3.29 -12.08
N ILE A 96 11.29 -3.57 -10.88
CA ILE A 96 10.91 -4.92 -10.46
C ILE A 96 9.46 -5.15 -10.81
N THR A 97 9.20 -6.15 -11.64
CA THR A 97 7.85 -6.55 -12.04
C THR A 97 7.16 -7.32 -10.91
N LEU A 98 5.92 -6.95 -10.65
CA LEU A 98 5.05 -7.67 -9.71
C LEU A 98 4.59 -8.98 -10.33
N ALA A 99 4.66 -10.08 -9.57
CA ALA A 99 4.25 -11.39 -10.02
C ALA A 99 2.75 -11.43 -10.38
N GLY A 100 2.42 -12.04 -11.49
CA GLY A 100 1.04 -12.19 -11.95
C GLY A 100 0.54 -11.05 -12.84
N GLY A 101 1.36 -10.04 -13.14
CA GLY A 101 0.99 -8.92 -13.99
C GLY A 101 2.19 -8.35 -14.74
N ILE A 102 2.01 -7.16 -15.28
CA ILE A 102 3.04 -6.43 -16.04
C ILE A 102 3.53 -5.16 -15.33
N ASP A 103 2.82 -4.75 -14.28
CA ASP A 103 3.19 -3.56 -13.53
C ASP A 103 4.42 -3.79 -12.67
N THR A 104 5.14 -2.71 -12.37
CA THR A 104 6.27 -2.70 -11.44
C THR A 104 5.85 -2.12 -10.09
N ILE A 105 6.75 -2.23 -9.13
CA ILE A 105 6.61 -1.59 -7.83
C ILE A 105 6.53 -0.07 -7.99
#